data_b1268e51ebc403cce5bbd3cb497166ec
#
_entry.id   b1268e51ebc403cce5bbd3cb497166ec
#
_cell.length_a   1.000
_cell.length_b   1.000
_cell.length_c   1.000
_cell.angle_alpha   90.00
_cell.angle_beta   90.00
_cell.angle_gamma   90.00
#
_symmetry.space_group_name_H-M   'P 1'
#
loop_
_entity.id
_entity.type
_entity.pdbx_description
1 polymer ?
#
loop_
_entity_poly.entity_id
_entity_poly.type
_entity_poly.pdbx_seq_one_letter_code
_entity_poly.pdbx_strand_id
1 'polypeptide(L)'
;MTSNNEKKLLTKSDINRVFWRSFTVNASFNYERQMSQGAQYALSPILQKLYPDKKELGEALQRHAEFFNTTPMLCPFIFGITAAMEEENATQEDFDPNTINSVKAGLMGPLAGIGDSVFWGTLRPLAGGIACSLALTGNLFAPFLFLLLFNIPNVLVRYFGCHWGYNSGMKALNRFEELGLTEKIFTAAAIIGLLVIGGMSASMVSINPCLLYTSPSPRDLSTS
;
A
#
# COMPACT_ATOMS: atom_id res chain seq x y z
N MET A 1 6.28 26.67 25.46
CA MET A 1 7.08 26.22 24.31
C MET A 1 8.20 25.34 24.86
N THR A 2 7.90 24.10 25.20
CA THR A 2 8.89 23.10 25.56
C THR A 2 9.12 22.26 24.33
N SER A 3 10.29 22.44 23.71
CA SER A 3 10.82 21.59 22.66
C SER A 3 11.00 20.19 23.25
N ASN A 4 10.00 19.33 23.11
CA ASN A 4 10.15 17.91 23.34
C ASN A 4 11.09 17.38 22.26
N ASN A 5 12.36 17.29 22.62
CA ASN A 5 13.37 16.60 21.85
C ASN A 5 13.17 15.10 22.14
N GLU A 6 12.06 14.54 21.59
CA GLU A 6 11.76 13.12 21.68
C GLU A 6 12.95 12.37 21.09
N LYS A 7 13.55 11.51 21.90
CA LYS A 7 14.74 10.75 21.60
C LYS A 7 14.40 9.74 20.52
N LYS A 8 14.57 10.11 19.25
CA LYS A 8 14.37 9.21 18.13
C LYS A 8 15.19 7.94 18.31
N LEU A 9 14.50 6.80 18.45
CA LEU A 9 15.12 5.48 18.59
C LEU A 9 15.46 4.90 17.21
N LEU A 10 14.62 5.18 16.20
CA LEU A 10 14.79 4.70 14.84
C LEU A 10 15.64 5.65 14.01
N THR A 11 16.57 5.08 13.26
CA THR A 11 17.48 5.81 12.35
C THR A 11 16.98 5.72 10.91
N LYS A 12 17.52 6.57 10.02
CA LYS A 12 17.28 6.44 8.57
C LYS A 12 17.67 5.07 8.02
N SER A 13 18.69 4.43 8.61
CA SER A 13 19.11 3.08 8.21
C SER A 13 18.06 2.03 8.54
N ASP A 14 17.33 2.18 9.65
CA ASP A 14 16.26 1.27 10.05
C ASP A 14 15.07 1.39 9.07
N ILE A 15 14.70 2.62 8.72
CA ILE A 15 13.64 2.88 7.72
C ILE A 15 14.05 2.37 6.33
N ASN A 16 15.32 2.51 5.94
CA ASN A 16 15.82 1.91 4.71
C ASN A 16 15.73 0.38 4.71
N ARG A 17 15.94 -0.28 5.84
CA ARG A 17 15.73 -1.74 5.95
C ARG A 17 14.27 -2.12 5.73
N VAL A 18 13.33 -1.36 6.27
CA VAL A 18 11.90 -1.55 6.02
C VAL A 18 11.60 -1.38 4.54
N PHE A 19 12.10 -0.31 3.91
CA PHE A 19 11.96 -0.08 2.48
C PHE A 19 12.44 -1.27 1.64
N TRP A 20 13.67 -1.76 1.85
CA TRP A 20 14.19 -2.90 1.08
C TRP A 20 13.41 -4.18 1.31
N ARG A 21 13.01 -4.46 2.54
CA ARG A 21 12.20 -5.65 2.85
C ARG A 21 10.78 -5.56 2.31
N SER A 22 10.26 -4.38 2.06
CA SER A 22 8.93 -4.19 1.47
C SER A 22 8.79 -4.75 0.05
N PHE A 23 9.89 -4.98 -0.67
CA PHE A 23 9.85 -5.60 -1.99
C PHE A 23 9.39 -7.06 -1.95
N THR A 24 9.53 -7.72 -0.81
CA THR A 24 9.12 -9.12 -0.61
C THR A 24 7.72 -9.26 -0.02
N VAL A 25 6.94 -8.16 0.08
CA VAL A 25 5.63 -8.15 0.75
C VAL A 25 4.66 -9.20 0.21
N ASN A 26 4.75 -9.55 -1.09
CA ASN A 26 3.92 -10.56 -1.74
C ASN A 26 4.52 -11.98 -1.71
N ALA A 27 5.73 -12.17 -1.19
CA ALA A 27 6.41 -13.48 -1.25
C ALA A 27 5.69 -14.58 -0.45
N SER A 28 4.93 -14.19 0.58
CA SER A 28 4.17 -15.10 1.45
C SER A 28 2.67 -14.80 1.43
N PHE A 29 2.16 -14.37 0.28
CA PHE A 29 0.74 -14.07 0.11
C PHE A 29 -0.13 -15.30 0.36
N ASN A 30 -1.20 -15.15 1.16
CA ASN A 30 -2.15 -16.20 1.48
C ASN A 30 -3.58 -15.69 1.49
N TYR A 31 -4.57 -16.60 1.37
CA TYR A 31 -5.99 -16.21 1.27
C TYR A 31 -6.57 -15.64 2.57
N GLU A 32 -6.06 -16.07 3.73
CA GLU A 32 -6.63 -15.69 5.03
C GLU A 32 -6.21 -14.27 5.44
N ARG A 33 -4.90 -13.97 5.35
CA ARG A 33 -4.32 -12.73 5.87
C ARG A 33 -3.59 -11.89 4.82
N GLN A 34 -3.67 -12.31 3.57
CA GLN A 34 -3.11 -11.63 2.38
C GLN A 34 -1.60 -11.38 2.51
N MET A 35 -1.17 -10.14 2.67
CA MET A 35 0.23 -9.71 2.71
C MET A 35 0.78 -9.61 4.15
N SER A 36 0.06 -10.07 5.17
CA SER A 36 0.41 -9.86 6.58
C SER A 36 1.80 -10.36 6.95
N GLN A 37 2.18 -11.54 6.50
CA GLN A 37 3.51 -12.12 6.77
C GLN A 37 4.62 -11.29 6.13
N GLY A 38 4.40 -10.79 4.91
CA GLY A 38 5.34 -9.88 4.25
C GLY A 38 5.47 -8.54 4.96
N ALA A 39 4.35 -8.00 5.47
CA ALA A 39 4.34 -6.78 6.30
C ALA A 39 5.09 -7.01 7.62
N GLN A 40 4.81 -8.10 8.32
CA GLN A 40 5.51 -8.49 9.54
C GLN A 40 7.03 -8.64 9.30
N TYR A 41 7.41 -9.30 8.20
CA TYR A 41 8.82 -9.44 7.82
C TYR A 41 9.49 -8.10 7.55
N ALA A 42 8.79 -7.18 6.86
CA ALA A 42 9.33 -5.86 6.58
C ALA A 42 9.54 -5.03 7.86
N LEU A 43 8.62 -5.11 8.82
CA LEU A 43 8.67 -4.36 10.08
C LEU A 43 9.57 -5.03 11.14
N SER A 44 9.85 -6.33 11.06
CA SER A 44 10.55 -7.08 12.09
C SER A 44 11.89 -6.47 12.56
N PRO A 45 12.74 -5.83 11.72
CA PRO A 45 13.99 -5.25 12.19
C PRO A 45 13.81 -4.08 13.15
N ILE A 46 12.76 -3.26 12.91
CA ILE A 46 12.46 -2.13 13.79
C ILE A 46 11.81 -2.60 15.08
N LEU A 47 10.93 -3.61 15.03
CA LEU A 47 10.29 -4.18 16.21
C LEU A 47 11.32 -4.81 17.15
N GLN A 48 12.29 -5.57 16.60
CA GLN A 48 13.40 -6.13 17.40
C GLN A 48 14.27 -5.08 18.06
N LYS A 49 14.37 -3.90 17.48
CA LYS A 49 15.13 -2.78 18.03
C LYS A 49 14.34 -2.03 19.10
N LEU A 50 13.04 -1.87 18.92
CA LEU A 50 12.15 -1.14 19.82
C LEU A 50 11.80 -1.95 21.07
N TYR A 51 11.63 -3.28 20.91
CA TYR A 51 11.21 -4.20 21.97
C TYR A 51 12.32 -5.23 22.28
N PRO A 52 13.26 -4.92 23.20
CA PRO A 52 14.30 -5.85 23.62
C PRO A 52 13.75 -7.05 24.39
N ASP A 53 12.63 -6.88 25.10
CA ASP A 53 11.98 -7.96 25.81
C ASP A 53 11.26 -8.90 24.84
N LYS A 54 11.44 -10.23 25.06
CA LYS A 54 10.86 -11.25 24.17
C LYS A 54 9.32 -11.30 24.21
N LYS A 55 8.72 -10.96 25.35
CA LYS A 55 7.27 -10.96 25.48
C LYS A 55 6.68 -9.79 24.71
N GLU A 56 7.18 -8.58 24.94
CA GLU A 56 6.75 -7.37 24.23
C GLU A 56 6.97 -7.49 22.70
N LEU A 57 8.12 -8.02 22.30
CA LEU A 57 8.39 -8.32 20.89
C LEU A 57 7.38 -9.32 20.31
N GLY A 58 7.02 -10.35 21.08
CA GLY A 58 6.00 -11.34 20.68
C GLY A 58 4.64 -10.70 20.46
N GLU A 59 4.21 -9.82 21.35
CA GLU A 59 2.95 -9.08 21.26
C GLU A 59 2.97 -8.12 20.04
N ALA A 60 4.07 -7.39 19.82
CA ALA A 60 4.24 -6.55 18.64
C ALA A 60 4.20 -7.35 17.34
N LEU A 61 4.89 -8.48 17.27
CA LEU A 61 4.85 -9.36 16.09
C LEU A 61 3.45 -9.92 15.84
N GLN A 62 2.73 -10.32 16.89
CA GLN A 62 1.35 -10.80 16.78
C GLN A 62 0.42 -9.72 16.23
N ARG A 63 0.54 -8.48 16.68
CA ARG A 63 -0.20 -7.31 16.17
C ARG A 63 0.01 -7.11 14.67
N HIS A 64 1.21 -7.38 14.15
CA HIS A 64 1.50 -7.25 12.72
C HIS A 64 1.25 -8.53 11.90
N ALA A 65 0.83 -9.61 12.53
CA ALA A 65 0.35 -10.82 11.85
C ALA A 65 -1.12 -10.75 11.44
N GLU A 66 -1.85 -9.69 11.78
CA GLU A 66 -3.23 -9.46 11.37
C GLU A 66 -3.34 -9.20 9.87
N PHE A 67 -4.59 -9.24 9.37
CA PHE A 67 -4.89 -8.99 7.96
C PHE A 67 -4.24 -7.70 7.46
N PHE A 68 -3.55 -7.79 6.33
CA PHE A 68 -2.95 -6.65 5.66
C PHE A 68 -3.02 -6.84 4.13
N ASN A 69 -3.67 -5.91 3.44
CA ASN A 69 -3.73 -5.90 1.98
C ASN A 69 -3.88 -4.48 1.44
N THR A 70 -2.98 -4.10 0.53
CA THR A 70 -3.04 -2.85 -0.23
C THR A 70 -2.16 -2.97 -1.47
N THR A 71 -2.12 -1.95 -2.31
CA THR A 71 -1.21 -1.95 -3.47
C THR A 71 0.24 -2.04 -3.00
N PRO A 72 1.03 -3.02 -3.48
CA PRO A 72 2.41 -3.26 -3.01
C PRO A 72 3.34 -2.05 -3.09
N MET A 73 3.11 -1.16 -4.05
CA MET A 73 3.90 0.06 -4.26
C MET A 73 3.69 1.08 -3.14
N LEU A 74 2.52 1.08 -2.51
CA LEU A 74 2.14 2.00 -1.44
C LEU A 74 2.26 1.40 -0.03
N CYS A 75 2.49 0.07 0.10
CA CYS A 75 2.76 -0.57 1.39
C CYS A 75 3.82 0.15 2.22
N PRO A 76 4.97 0.60 1.64
CA PRO A 76 6.02 1.24 2.42
C PRO A 76 5.59 2.54 3.10
N PHE A 77 4.62 3.25 2.55
CA PHE A 77 4.04 4.43 3.21
C PHE A 77 3.33 4.05 4.51
N ILE A 78 2.50 2.99 4.49
CA ILE A 78 1.86 2.47 5.70
C ILE A 78 2.92 1.96 6.69
N PHE A 79 3.94 1.25 6.21
CA PHE A 79 5.02 0.76 7.08
C PHE A 79 5.81 1.89 7.75
N GLY A 80 6.00 3.01 7.05
CA GLY A 80 6.61 4.21 7.62
C GLY A 80 5.78 4.78 8.77
N ILE A 81 4.48 4.96 8.56
CA ILE A 81 3.55 5.42 9.60
C ILE A 81 3.54 4.44 10.78
N THR A 82 3.42 3.15 10.49
CA THR A 82 3.43 2.10 11.51
C THR A 82 4.74 2.11 12.33
N ALA A 83 5.88 2.33 11.68
CA ALA A 83 7.16 2.44 12.36
C ALA A 83 7.21 3.61 13.34
N ALA A 84 6.64 4.76 12.95
CA ALA A 84 6.53 5.92 13.83
C ALA A 84 5.62 5.64 15.04
N MET A 85 4.49 4.99 14.81
CA MET A 85 3.55 4.62 15.88
C MET A 85 4.14 3.57 16.83
N GLU A 86 4.88 2.59 16.32
CA GLU A 86 5.57 1.60 17.16
C GLU A 86 6.71 2.24 17.99
N GLU A 87 7.41 3.24 17.43
CA GLU A 87 8.40 4.00 18.17
C GLU A 87 7.76 4.78 19.33
N GLU A 88 6.58 5.35 19.11
CA GLU A 88 5.83 6.06 20.15
C GLU A 88 5.28 5.10 21.19
N ASN A 89 4.70 3.97 20.78
CA ASN A 89 4.23 2.92 21.69
C ASN A 89 5.36 2.35 22.58
N ALA A 90 6.60 2.31 22.07
CA ALA A 90 7.76 1.86 22.84
C ALA A 90 8.31 2.92 23.81
N THR A 91 7.90 4.19 23.66
CA THR A 91 8.42 5.31 24.45
C THR A 91 7.39 5.91 25.41
N GLN A 92 6.10 5.71 25.17
CA GLN A 92 5.00 6.26 25.97
C GLN A 92 4.18 5.14 26.60
N GLU A 93 4.02 5.19 27.92
CA GLU A 93 3.25 4.17 28.69
C GLU A 93 1.73 4.25 28.43
N ASP A 94 1.22 5.43 28.08
CA ASP A 94 -0.21 5.69 27.87
C ASP A 94 -0.67 5.45 26.42
N PHE A 95 0.20 5.02 25.51
CA PHE A 95 -0.16 4.78 24.11
C PHE A 95 -1.02 3.52 23.96
N ASP A 96 -2.17 3.63 23.27
CA ASP A 96 -3.01 2.47 22.97
C ASP A 96 -2.50 1.71 21.71
N PRO A 97 -1.94 0.50 21.86
CA PRO A 97 -1.42 -0.29 20.73
C PRO A 97 -2.48 -0.65 19.66
N ASN A 98 -3.78 -0.64 20.02
CA ASN A 98 -4.86 -0.94 19.08
C ASN A 98 -5.01 0.16 18.01
N THR A 99 -4.58 1.38 18.33
CA THR A 99 -4.57 2.50 17.39
C THR A 99 -3.71 2.19 16.16
N ILE A 100 -2.61 1.44 16.31
CA ILE A 100 -1.73 1.03 15.20
C ILE A 100 -2.50 0.20 14.17
N ASN A 101 -3.26 -0.79 14.62
CA ASN A 101 -4.05 -1.63 13.71
C ASN A 101 -5.21 -0.86 13.08
N SER A 102 -5.85 0.03 13.83
CA SER A 102 -6.91 0.89 13.31
C SER A 102 -6.41 1.80 12.20
N VAL A 103 -5.24 2.42 12.38
CA VAL A 103 -4.60 3.27 11.34
C VAL A 103 -4.19 2.45 10.12
N LYS A 104 -3.58 1.27 10.31
CA LYS A 104 -3.26 0.36 9.20
C LYS A 104 -4.52 0.01 8.40
N ALA A 105 -5.58 -0.43 9.09
CA ALA A 105 -6.84 -0.81 8.46
C ALA A 105 -7.48 0.35 7.70
N GLY A 106 -7.51 1.55 8.29
CA GLY A 106 -8.06 2.75 7.66
C GLY A 106 -7.32 3.20 6.40
N LEU A 107 -6.01 2.95 6.31
CA LEU A 107 -5.20 3.34 5.15
C LEU A 107 -5.19 2.29 4.03
N MET A 108 -5.44 1.01 4.32
CA MET A 108 -5.34 -0.08 3.34
C MET A 108 -6.23 0.13 2.12
N GLY A 109 -7.52 0.36 2.33
CA GLY A 109 -8.51 0.51 1.26
C GLY A 109 -8.27 1.70 0.35
N PRO A 110 -8.18 2.94 0.90
CA PRO A 110 -7.91 4.13 0.11
C PRO A 110 -6.61 4.05 -0.71
N LEU A 111 -5.53 3.56 -0.09
CA LEU A 111 -4.25 3.41 -0.79
C LEU A 111 -4.28 2.28 -1.84
N ALA A 112 -5.07 1.22 -1.62
CA ALA A 112 -5.31 0.22 -2.65
C ALA A 112 -5.99 0.84 -3.86
N GLY A 113 -7.10 1.58 -3.67
CA GLY A 113 -7.82 2.23 -4.76
C GLY A 113 -6.95 3.19 -5.58
N ILE A 114 -6.19 4.06 -4.91
CA ILE A 114 -5.27 5.00 -5.56
C ILE A 114 -4.14 4.23 -6.26
N GLY A 115 -3.51 3.30 -5.58
CA GLY A 115 -2.37 2.57 -6.10
C GLY A 115 -2.71 1.69 -7.29
N ASP A 116 -3.85 0.99 -7.25
CA ASP A 116 -4.30 0.13 -8.33
C ASP A 116 -4.65 0.94 -9.58
N SER A 117 -5.31 2.09 -9.43
CA SER A 117 -5.61 2.95 -10.58
C SER A 117 -4.35 3.54 -11.21
N VAL A 118 -3.37 3.97 -10.40
CA VAL A 118 -2.14 4.57 -10.90
C VAL A 118 -1.20 3.52 -11.51
N PHE A 119 -0.89 2.45 -10.77
CA PHE A 119 0.12 1.47 -11.19
C PHE A 119 -0.44 0.41 -12.13
N TRP A 120 -1.58 -0.20 -11.79
CA TRP A 120 -2.15 -1.27 -12.58
C TRP A 120 -3.05 -0.76 -13.71
N GLY A 121 -3.86 0.26 -13.43
CA GLY A 121 -4.80 0.83 -14.39
C GLY A 121 -4.17 1.81 -15.39
N THR A 122 -3.07 2.48 -15.04
CA THR A 122 -2.49 3.53 -15.89
C THR A 122 -1.05 3.24 -16.28
N LEU A 123 -0.14 3.16 -15.32
CA LEU A 123 1.30 3.10 -15.60
C LEU A 123 1.70 1.82 -16.33
N ARG A 124 1.17 0.67 -15.92
CA ARG A 124 1.51 -0.62 -16.52
C ARG A 124 1.00 -0.75 -17.96
N PRO A 125 -0.27 -0.44 -18.29
CA PRO A 125 -0.74 -0.42 -19.68
C PRO A 125 0.02 0.57 -20.57
N LEU A 126 0.32 1.77 -20.06
CA LEU A 126 1.08 2.78 -20.79
C LEU A 126 2.49 2.30 -21.11
N ALA A 127 3.21 1.82 -20.10
CA ALA A 127 4.56 1.28 -20.29
C ALA A 127 4.56 0.07 -21.23
N GLY A 128 3.55 -0.80 -21.13
CA GLY A 128 3.34 -1.95 -22.01
C GLY A 128 3.08 -1.52 -23.45
N GLY A 129 2.20 -0.55 -23.69
CA GLY A 129 1.89 -0.03 -25.01
C GLY A 129 3.12 0.56 -25.71
N ILE A 130 3.90 1.38 -25.00
CA ILE A 130 5.15 1.96 -25.53
C ILE A 130 6.16 0.85 -25.87
N ALA A 131 6.36 -0.10 -24.96
CA ALA A 131 7.30 -1.19 -25.18
C ALA A 131 6.86 -2.12 -26.33
N CYS A 132 5.58 -2.44 -26.45
CA CYS A 132 5.03 -3.22 -27.56
C CYS A 132 5.23 -2.52 -28.89
N SER A 133 4.97 -1.21 -28.97
CA SER A 133 5.21 -0.44 -30.19
C SER A 133 6.68 -0.52 -30.62
N LEU A 134 7.62 -0.42 -29.67
CA LEU A 134 9.05 -0.56 -29.94
C LEU A 134 9.42 -2.01 -30.36
N ALA A 135 8.79 -3.01 -29.76
CA ALA A 135 9.03 -4.42 -30.10
C ALA A 135 8.60 -4.76 -31.53
N LEU A 136 7.49 -4.17 -32.00
CA LEU A 136 6.99 -4.34 -33.38
C LEU A 136 7.99 -3.83 -34.44
N THR A 137 8.89 -2.91 -34.10
CA THR A 137 10.00 -2.48 -34.99
C THR A 137 11.21 -3.41 -34.94
N GLY A 138 11.15 -4.54 -34.22
CA GLY A 138 12.26 -5.50 -34.06
C GLY A 138 13.32 -5.05 -33.06
N ASN A 139 13.04 -4.03 -32.25
CA ASN A 139 14.02 -3.48 -31.31
C ASN A 139 14.10 -4.33 -30.02
N LEU A 140 15.27 -4.92 -29.77
CA LEU A 140 15.55 -5.77 -28.60
C LEU A 140 15.55 -5.00 -27.25
N PHE A 141 15.56 -3.66 -27.30
CA PHE A 141 15.47 -2.83 -26.08
C PHE A 141 14.07 -2.72 -25.50
N ALA A 142 13.03 -3.18 -26.19
CA ALA A 142 11.64 -3.07 -25.76
C ALA A 142 11.38 -3.61 -24.33
N PRO A 143 11.85 -4.82 -23.95
CA PRO A 143 11.65 -5.34 -22.58
C PRO A 143 12.34 -4.48 -21.51
N PHE A 144 13.54 -3.98 -21.81
CA PHE A 144 14.27 -3.12 -20.87
C PHE A 144 13.56 -1.78 -20.67
N LEU A 145 13.01 -1.20 -21.75
CA LEU A 145 12.22 0.01 -21.66
C LEU A 145 10.99 -0.17 -20.80
N PHE A 146 10.26 -1.29 -20.95
CA PHE A 146 9.13 -1.63 -20.08
C PHE A 146 9.53 -1.67 -18.60
N LEU A 147 10.62 -2.39 -18.30
CA LEU A 147 11.13 -2.53 -16.94
C LEU A 147 11.51 -1.17 -16.34
N LEU A 148 12.16 -0.32 -17.09
CA LEU A 148 12.55 1.01 -16.62
C LEU A 148 11.33 1.91 -16.39
N LEU A 149 10.42 1.99 -17.37
CA LEU A 149 9.23 2.83 -17.28
C LEU A 149 8.32 2.45 -16.09
N PHE A 150 8.21 1.15 -15.80
CA PHE A 150 7.38 0.69 -14.69
C PHE A 150 8.12 0.72 -13.35
N ASN A 151 9.38 0.28 -13.29
CA ASN A 151 10.06 0.12 -12.01
C ASN A 151 10.67 1.41 -11.45
N ILE A 152 11.08 2.37 -12.28
CA ILE A 152 11.62 3.63 -11.77
C ILE A 152 10.57 4.35 -10.90
N PRO A 153 9.34 4.64 -11.38
CA PRO A 153 8.31 5.25 -10.55
C PRO A 153 7.94 4.39 -9.34
N ASN A 154 7.88 3.07 -9.49
CA ASN A 154 7.60 2.13 -8.42
C ASN A 154 8.62 2.26 -7.27
N VAL A 155 9.91 2.21 -7.58
CA VAL A 155 10.99 2.31 -6.57
C VAL A 155 10.98 3.68 -5.90
N LEU A 156 10.80 4.75 -6.68
CA LEU A 156 10.73 6.11 -6.15
C LEU A 156 9.57 6.29 -5.17
N VAL A 157 8.36 5.85 -5.55
CA VAL A 157 7.17 5.94 -4.70
C VAL A 157 7.35 5.13 -3.41
N ARG A 158 7.92 3.92 -3.49
CA ARG A 158 8.24 3.11 -2.31
C ARG A 158 9.22 3.80 -1.37
N TYR A 159 10.31 4.34 -1.93
CA TYR A 159 11.36 4.98 -1.16
C TYR A 159 10.85 6.24 -0.45
N PHE A 160 10.31 7.17 -1.23
CA PHE A 160 9.79 8.43 -0.68
C PHE A 160 8.57 8.18 0.22
N GLY A 161 7.70 7.24 -0.16
CA GLY A 161 6.54 6.85 0.62
C GLY A 161 6.93 6.35 2.02
N CYS A 162 7.92 5.45 2.12
CA CYS A 162 8.39 4.93 3.39
C CYS A 162 8.91 6.04 4.33
N HIS A 163 9.77 6.90 3.81
CA HIS A 163 10.36 8.01 4.59
C HIS A 163 9.33 9.09 4.93
N TRP A 164 8.46 9.40 3.98
CA TRP A 164 7.39 10.37 4.21
C TRP A 164 6.37 9.84 5.21
N GLY A 165 6.00 8.57 5.09
CA GLY A 165 5.11 7.91 6.06
C GLY A 165 5.66 7.99 7.47
N TYR A 166 6.94 7.66 7.68
CA TYR A 166 7.59 7.76 8.99
C TYR A 166 7.62 9.20 9.52
N ASN A 167 8.06 10.15 8.69
CA ASN A 167 8.13 11.55 9.12
C ASN A 167 6.76 12.18 9.33
N SER A 168 5.74 11.75 8.57
CA SER A 168 4.36 12.23 8.73
C SER A 168 3.67 11.57 9.92
N GLY A 169 3.95 10.28 10.17
CA GLY A 169 3.48 9.56 11.35
C GLY A 169 3.87 10.29 12.63
N MET A 170 5.14 10.61 12.80
CA MET A 170 5.66 11.36 13.94
C MET A 170 4.99 12.74 14.11
N LYS A 171 4.71 13.44 13.02
CA LYS A 171 4.04 14.76 13.06
C LYS A 171 2.52 14.66 13.24
N ALA A 172 1.95 13.60 12.70
CA ALA A 172 0.51 13.37 12.75
C ALA A 172 0.09 13.00 14.17
N LEU A 173 0.82 12.12 14.84
CA LEU A 173 0.52 11.69 16.20
C LEU A 173 0.43 12.88 17.15
N ASN A 174 1.40 13.80 17.09
CA ASN A 174 1.40 15.03 17.90
C ASN A 174 0.26 16.01 17.57
N ARG A 175 -0.34 15.95 16.37
CA ARG A 175 -1.46 16.80 15.95
C ARG A 175 -2.81 16.11 16.02
N PHE A 176 -2.86 14.79 15.90
CA PHE A 176 -4.11 14.03 15.88
C PHE A 176 -4.79 14.02 17.25
N GLU A 177 -4.01 13.95 18.34
CA GLU A 177 -4.53 14.06 19.70
C GLU A 177 -5.14 15.45 19.95
N GLU A 178 -4.50 16.53 19.47
CA GLU A 178 -4.96 17.90 19.71
C GLU A 178 -6.22 18.29 18.90
N LEU A 179 -6.48 17.69 17.74
CA LEU A 179 -7.47 18.20 16.78
C LEU A 179 -8.63 17.26 16.46
N GLY A 180 -8.63 16.01 16.95
CA GLY A 180 -9.66 15.01 16.59
C GLY A 180 -9.81 14.80 15.08
N LEU A 181 -8.74 15.05 14.32
CA LEU A 181 -8.72 15.03 12.85
C LEU A 181 -8.62 13.64 12.24
N THR A 182 -8.30 12.63 13.04
CA THR A 182 -8.09 11.24 12.59
C THR A 182 -9.28 10.73 11.79
N GLU A 183 -10.48 10.90 12.35
CA GLU A 183 -11.73 10.42 11.72
C GLU A 183 -12.04 11.15 10.40
N LYS A 184 -11.77 12.44 10.32
CA LYS A 184 -12.00 13.25 9.11
C LYS A 184 -11.04 12.89 7.98
N ILE A 185 -9.77 12.64 8.30
CA ILE A 185 -8.75 12.24 7.30
C ILE A 185 -9.05 10.85 6.78
N PHE A 186 -9.41 9.89 7.65
CA PHE A 186 -9.79 8.55 7.22
C PHE A 186 -11.06 8.57 6.38
N THR A 187 -12.06 9.37 6.75
CA THR A 187 -13.28 9.53 5.96
C THR A 187 -12.99 10.14 4.59
N ALA A 188 -12.18 11.20 4.53
CA ALA A 188 -11.79 11.79 3.26
C ALA A 188 -11.00 10.83 2.37
N ALA A 189 -10.03 10.11 2.93
CA ALA A 189 -9.26 9.10 2.21
C ALA A 189 -10.14 7.93 1.71
N ALA A 190 -11.09 7.47 2.52
CA ALA A 190 -12.06 6.45 2.13
C ALA A 190 -12.97 6.92 0.98
N ILE A 191 -13.47 8.16 1.03
CA ILE A 191 -14.28 8.75 -0.03
C ILE A 191 -13.50 8.82 -1.34
N ILE A 192 -12.25 9.29 -1.31
CA ILE A 192 -11.39 9.36 -2.50
C ILE A 192 -11.14 7.95 -3.05
N GLY A 193 -10.80 6.98 -2.19
CA GLY A 193 -10.59 5.59 -2.60
C GLY A 193 -11.83 4.97 -3.27
N LEU A 194 -13.01 5.19 -2.69
CA LEU A 194 -14.27 4.71 -3.25
C LEU A 194 -14.63 5.40 -4.57
N LEU A 195 -14.38 6.69 -4.72
CA LEU A 195 -14.58 7.42 -5.98
C LEU A 195 -13.68 6.87 -7.09
N VAL A 196 -12.40 6.60 -6.77
CA VAL A 196 -11.45 6.01 -7.73
C VAL A 196 -11.90 4.61 -8.14
N ILE A 197 -12.27 3.74 -7.19
CA ILE A 197 -12.76 2.39 -7.46
C ILE A 197 -14.04 2.44 -8.29
N GLY A 198 -14.99 3.30 -7.92
CA GLY A 198 -16.26 3.47 -8.64
C GLY A 198 -16.04 3.97 -10.06
N GLY A 199 -15.17 4.95 -10.26
CA GLY A 199 -14.80 5.48 -11.58
C GLY A 199 -14.14 4.43 -12.48
N MET A 200 -13.22 3.63 -11.93
CA MET A 200 -12.59 2.51 -12.66
C MET A 200 -13.62 1.44 -13.03
N SER A 201 -14.48 1.03 -12.10
CA SER A 201 -15.52 0.03 -12.34
C SER A 201 -16.48 0.50 -13.45
N ALA A 202 -16.88 1.77 -13.42
CA ALA A 202 -17.76 2.34 -14.45
C ALA A 202 -17.09 2.37 -15.83
N SER A 203 -15.78 2.63 -15.91
CA SER A 203 -15.04 2.62 -17.18
C SER A 203 -14.76 1.22 -17.72
N MET A 204 -14.73 0.19 -16.87
CA MET A 204 -14.50 -1.20 -17.27
C MET A 204 -15.79 -1.93 -17.66
N VAL A 205 -16.95 -1.49 -17.19
CA VAL A 205 -18.24 -2.07 -17.55
C VAL A 205 -18.72 -1.45 -18.87
N SER A 206 -18.33 -2.05 -20.00
CA SER A 206 -18.94 -1.74 -21.29
C SER A 206 -20.06 -2.72 -21.56
N ILE A 207 -21.29 -2.31 -21.31
CA ILE A 207 -22.48 -3.07 -21.69
C ILE A 207 -22.74 -2.77 -23.17
N ASN A 208 -22.49 -3.75 -24.05
CA ASN A 208 -22.85 -3.68 -25.45
C ASN A 208 -24.23 -4.32 -25.63
N PRO A 209 -25.32 -3.55 -25.62
CA PRO A 209 -26.70 -4.10 -25.77
C PRO A 209 -26.93 -4.79 -27.11
N CYS A 210 -26.09 -4.54 -28.13
CA CYS A 210 -26.13 -5.24 -29.40
C CYS A 210 -25.88 -6.75 -29.32
N LEU A 211 -25.13 -7.25 -28.31
CA LEU A 211 -24.89 -8.69 -28.14
C LEU A 211 -26.14 -9.47 -27.70
N LEU A 212 -27.11 -8.79 -27.09
CA LEU A 212 -28.37 -9.40 -26.69
C LEU A 212 -29.32 -9.66 -27.89
N TYR A 213 -29.15 -8.93 -29.03
CA TYR A 213 -29.96 -9.06 -30.25
C TYR A 213 -29.31 -9.90 -31.35
N THR A 214 -28.03 -10.27 -31.22
CA THR A 214 -27.29 -11.04 -32.24
C THR A 214 -27.09 -12.50 -31.86
N SER A 215 -27.65 -12.97 -30.74
CA SER A 215 -27.73 -14.41 -30.48
C SER A 215 -28.80 -15.01 -31.41
N PRO A 216 -28.40 -15.90 -32.35
CA PRO A 216 -29.40 -16.52 -33.25
C PRO A 216 -30.43 -17.26 -32.42
N SER A 217 -31.70 -16.96 -32.64
CA SER A 217 -32.79 -17.69 -32.00
C SER A 217 -32.68 -19.17 -32.39
N PRO A 218 -33.02 -20.12 -31.48
CA PRO A 218 -33.09 -21.54 -31.83
C PRO A 218 -33.98 -21.84 -33.04
N ARG A 219 -34.86 -20.91 -33.43
CA ARG A 219 -35.67 -20.99 -34.64
C ARG A 219 -34.90 -20.70 -35.94
N ASP A 220 -33.82 -19.93 -35.87
CA ASP A 220 -33.02 -19.58 -37.04
C ASP A 220 -32.06 -20.72 -37.45
N LEU A 221 -31.84 -21.69 -36.55
CA LEU A 221 -31.06 -22.89 -36.84
C LEU A 221 -31.84 -24.06 -37.44
N SER A 222 -33.18 -23.93 -37.54
CA SER A 222 -34.05 -25.00 -38.05
C SER A 222 -34.42 -24.87 -39.55
N THR A 223 -33.91 -23.86 -40.25
CA THR A 223 -34.20 -23.56 -41.65
C THR A 223 -33.02 -23.62 -42.62
N SER A 224 -31.90 -24.26 -42.19
CA SER A 224 -30.76 -24.54 -43.07
C SER A 224 -30.54 -26.03 -43.27
#